data_86b0dc5ca9eecf1fe84b9f4ed6583016
#
_entry.id   86b0dc5ca9eecf1fe84b9f4ed6583016
#
_cell.length_a   1.000
_cell.length_b   1.000
_cell.length_c   1.000
_cell.angle_alpha   90.00
_cell.angle_beta   90.00
_cell.angle_gamma   90.00
#
_symmetry.space_group_name_H-M   'P 1'
#
loop_
_entity.id
_entity.type
_entity.pdbx_description
1 polymer ?
#
loop_
_entity_poly.entity_id
_entity_poly.type
_entity_poly.pdbx_seq_one_letter_code
_entity_poly.pdbx_strand_id
1 'polypeptide(L)'
;MLDQKVEQPYVIPEISQGERLMKRFKVAQDKRKQFEQIWQTVANYVLPYRGGFYSINDSGSIAPYDKSAAIYDDTATNALIKASSALYSYTANPATQWFHFKLKAMKKSKKASTSALSVRALMQNREIKNWLEEVETTVAHYINSNSQEGMHAVDQEVLAYSTSALYIIEDPFSEDVLTIQPVSLRDLYILNGASGAPEEIYRSILLTNEQIVQQFAPRGGQIPEDVMKALVSDPLKERVVIHAVFPRVIFDPNVPDNLNKPIASVWVDYTTKKVIYESGFDEMPYAIARINVPAGFVYGFSPAMNIRHTIQSLNKLVRQKLNAGDLALTPAMNVPLDTYVNPLSLKPAALNYHEPDSPYRAEPMHTVGNFQINTETINDARTQVRQGMLIDLIEQTNKDNAYQAMQEQLLQLKLMSPWQGGLEKHFLKPLVIRVFNILLRRGGILPDPPAQLAQAMKDGSIKMQIDYDSPLARAQQHFKTTAIEQVMAFAAPFAQMGSLASISMDRMIKIYVELIGAPSAILLTDKETQAINREQEKQMKQEQAMQEQAMQSQQLKDQAVSLKDMAQAAGAMQQNPDAAGMMQGMGGM
;
A
#
# COMPACT_ATOMS: atom_id res chain seq x y z
N MET A 1 -15.45 -42.08 -11.73
CA MET A 1 -14.96 -42.40 -13.07
C MET A 1 -14.52 -41.13 -13.72
N LEU A 2 -13.23 -40.91 -13.73
CA LEU A 2 -12.39 -40.20 -14.70
C LEU A 2 -10.97 -40.25 -14.16
N ASP A 3 -10.38 -41.49 -14.19
CA ASP A 3 -8.93 -41.70 -14.22
C ASP A 3 -8.43 -41.25 -15.59
N GLN A 4 -8.23 -39.95 -15.76
CA GLN A 4 -7.33 -39.47 -16.79
C GLN A 4 -5.95 -39.29 -16.14
N LYS A 5 -5.11 -40.35 -16.18
CA LYS A 5 -3.66 -40.19 -16.18
C LYS A 5 -3.35 -39.19 -17.29
N VAL A 6 -2.98 -37.98 -16.93
CA VAL A 6 -2.38 -37.01 -17.85
C VAL A 6 -1.06 -37.62 -18.29
N GLU A 7 -1.07 -38.31 -19.45
CA GLU A 7 0.15 -38.70 -20.15
C GLU A 7 0.99 -37.45 -20.34
N GLN A 8 2.25 -37.54 -19.95
CA GLN A 8 3.20 -36.42 -20.02
C GLN A 8 3.40 -36.01 -21.48
N PRO A 9 2.92 -34.88 -21.96
CA PRO A 9 3.17 -34.43 -23.33
C PRO A 9 4.57 -33.81 -23.52
N TYR A 10 5.46 -33.93 -22.53
CA TYR A 10 6.77 -33.30 -22.57
C TYR A 10 7.88 -34.32 -22.22
N VAL A 11 8.60 -34.78 -23.22
CA VAL A 11 9.89 -35.45 -23.01
C VAL A 11 10.87 -34.38 -22.50
N ILE A 12 11.14 -34.41 -21.19
CA ILE A 12 12.16 -33.55 -20.57
C ILE A 12 13.54 -34.07 -21.07
N PRO A 13 14.34 -33.23 -21.77
CA PRO A 13 15.70 -33.65 -22.15
C PRO A 13 16.50 -34.04 -20.91
N GLU A 14 17.48 -34.94 -21.04
CA GLU A 14 18.37 -35.48 -20.00
C GLU A 14 19.30 -34.43 -19.35
N ILE A 15 18.83 -33.20 -19.18
CA ILE A 15 19.58 -32.13 -18.53
C ILE A 15 19.16 -32.10 -17.06
N SER A 16 20.14 -32.03 -16.17
CA SER A 16 19.84 -31.93 -14.72
C SER A 16 18.94 -30.76 -14.41
N GLN A 17 18.09 -30.86 -13.35
CA GLN A 17 17.17 -29.80 -12.95
C GLN A 17 17.94 -28.48 -12.69
N GLY A 18 19.10 -28.56 -12.03
CA GLY A 18 19.93 -27.40 -11.74
C GLY A 18 20.44 -26.71 -13.01
N GLU A 19 20.93 -27.45 -14.00
CA GLU A 19 21.39 -26.89 -15.29
C GLU A 19 20.23 -26.25 -16.07
N ARG A 20 19.05 -26.86 -16.06
CA ARG A 20 17.84 -26.29 -16.67
C ARG A 20 17.47 -24.97 -16.02
N LEU A 21 17.47 -24.89 -14.69
CA LEU A 21 17.18 -23.66 -13.96
C LEU A 21 18.24 -22.59 -14.22
N MET A 22 19.51 -22.97 -14.29
CA MET A 22 20.58 -22.01 -14.61
C MET A 22 20.50 -21.46 -16.05
N LYS A 23 20.01 -22.25 -17.02
CA LYS A 23 19.71 -21.74 -18.37
C LYS A 23 18.58 -20.71 -18.33
N ARG A 24 17.50 -20.95 -17.57
CA ARG A 24 16.39 -20.00 -17.40
C ARG A 24 16.85 -18.74 -16.66
N PHE A 25 17.66 -18.90 -15.62
CA PHE A 25 18.28 -17.78 -14.90
C PHE A 25 19.10 -16.90 -15.86
N LYS A 26 19.87 -17.48 -16.76
CA LYS A 26 20.62 -16.72 -17.77
C LYS A 26 19.72 -15.90 -18.69
N VAL A 27 18.58 -16.43 -19.09
CA VAL A 27 17.57 -15.66 -19.86
C VAL A 27 17.05 -14.47 -19.03
N ALA A 28 16.83 -14.65 -17.73
CA ALA A 28 16.42 -13.56 -16.84
C ALA A 28 17.53 -12.49 -16.70
N GLN A 29 18.80 -12.91 -16.60
CA GLN A 29 19.96 -12.01 -16.62
C GLN A 29 20.03 -11.20 -17.93
N ASP A 30 19.86 -11.85 -19.08
CA ASP A 30 19.94 -11.18 -20.38
C ASP A 30 18.84 -10.14 -20.57
N LYS A 31 17.63 -10.42 -20.11
CA LYS A 31 16.52 -9.44 -20.11
C LYS A 31 16.79 -8.25 -19.18
N ARG A 32 17.57 -8.45 -18.15
CA ARG A 32 17.92 -7.41 -17.16
C ARG A 32 19.06 -6.51 -17.63
N LYS A 33 20.02 -7.03 -18.40
CA LYS A 33 21.23 -6.30 -18.84
C LYS A 33 20.94 -4.94 -19.46
N GLN A 34 19.88 -4.82 -20.26
CA GLN A 34 19.49 -3.55 -20.89
C GLN A 34 19.13 -2.44 -19.89
N PHE A 35 18.77 -2.80 -18.64
CA PHE A 35 18.39 -1.86 -17.59
C PHE A 35 19.55 -1.58 -16.62
N GLU A 36 20.51 -2.49 -16.46
CA GLU A 36 21.52 -2.43 -15.41
C GLU A 36 22.36 -1.15 -15.46
N GLN A 37 22.72 -0.66 -16.66
CA GLN A 37 23.45 0.59 -16.80
C GLN A 37 22.62 1.79 -16.38
N ILE A 38 21.31 1.78 -16.66
CA ILE A 38 20.39 2.85 -16.26
C ILE A 38 20.22 2.84 -14.74
N TRP A 39 19.98 1.67 -14.16
CA TRP A 39 19.85 1.52 -12.71
C TRP A 39 21.14 1.90 -11.97
N GLN A 40 22.30 1.53 -12.52
CA GLN A 40 23.58 1.93 -11.92
C GLN A 40 23.75 3.44 -11.94
N THR A 41 23.35 4.12 -13.00
CA THR A 41 23.35 5.58 -13.06
C THR A 41 22.46 6.19 -12.01
N VAL A 42 21.22 5.68 -11.86
CA VAL A 42 20.29 6.15 -10.82
C VAL A 42 20.85 5.85 -9.42
N ALA A 43 21.43 4.66 -9.20
CA ALA A 43 22.06 4.30 -7.94
C ALA A 43 23.14 5.31 -7.54
N ASN A 44 24.01 5.68 -8.47
CA ASN A 44 25.14 6.58 -8.20
C ASN A 44 24.71 7.99 -7.76
N TYR A 45 23.56 8.48 -8.23
CA TYR A 45 23.14 9.87 -8.00
C TYR A 45 21.88 10.05 -7.15
N VAL A 46 21.06 9.00 -7.00
CA VAL A 46 19.76 9.10 -6.31
C VAL A 46 19.69 8.23 -5.06
N LEU A 47 20.27 7.01 -5.12
CA LEU A 47 20.23 6.05 -4.00
C LEU A 47 21.61 5.40 -3.78
N PRO A 48 22.62 6.18 -3.35
CA PRO A 48 24.03 5.78 -3.39
C PRO A 48 24.39 4.61 -2.48
N TYR A 49 23.61 4.32 -1.45
CA TYR A 49 23.87 3.20 -0.53
C TYR A 49 23.35 1.85 -1.02
N ARG A 50 22.61 1.82 -2.15
CA ARG A 50 22.06 0.60 -2.75
C ARG A 50 22.61 0.27 -4.12
N GLY A 51 23.79 0.78 -4.45
CA GLY A 51 24.41 0.58 -5.73
C GLY A 51 24.98 -0.82 -5.94
N GLY A 52 25.47 -1.08 -7.14
CA GLY A 52 26.11 -2.34 -7.54
C GLY A 52 25.21 -3.24 -8.37
N PHE A 53 24.62 -2.72 -9.45
CA PHE A 53 23.91 -3.51 -10.46
C PHE A 53 24.89 -4.17 -11.43
N TYR A 54 25.83 -4.94 -10.90
CA TYR A 54 26.77 -5.70 -11.73
C TYR A 54 26.29 -7.14 -11.84
N SER A 55 26.44 -7.68 -13.04
CA SER A 55 26.19 -9.10 -13.28
C SER A 55 27.11 -9.95 -12.41
N ILE A 56 26.60 -11.07 -11.92
CA ILE A 56 27.42 -12.08 -11.26
C ILE A 56 28.46 -12.56 -12.27
N ASN A 57 29.74 -12.48 -11.93
CA ASN A 57 30.82 -12.95 -12.76
C ASN A 57 30.75 -14.47 -12.92
N ASP A 58 31.35 -15.02 -14.00
CA ASP A 58 31.41 -16.47 -14.23
C ASP A 58 32.08 -17.22 -13.07
N SER A 59 32.92 -16.53 -12.28
CA SER A 59 33.53 -17.05 -11.05
C SER A 59 32.60 -17.08 -9.84
N GLY A 60 31.33 -16.60 -9.98
CA GLY A 60 30.38 -16.55 -8.88
C GLY A 60 30.64 -15.45 -7.85
N SER A 61 31.43 -14.43 -8.20
CA SER A 61 31.65 -13.26 -7.33
C SER A 61 30.76 -12.09 -7.79
N ILE A 62 30.28 -11.31 -6.81
CA ILE A 62 29.57 -10.06 -7.05
C ILE A 62 30.58 -8.91 -6.97
N ALA A 63 30.63 -8.06 -7.99
CA ALA A 63 31.50 -6.90 -7.98
C ALA A 63 31.17 -5.99 -6.79
N PRO A 64 32.20 -5.47 -6.09
CA PRO A 64 31.97 -4.53 -5.00
C PRO A 64 31.28 -3.26 -5.52
N TYR A 65 30.54 -2.61 -4.61
CA TYR A 65 29.89 -1.34 -4.91
C TYR A 65 30.93 -0.27 -5.27
N ASP A 66 30.78 0.33 -6.46
CA ASP A 66 31.62 1.44 -6.90
C ASP A 66 31.11 2.75 -6.30
N LYS A 67 31.85 3.30 -5.32
CA LYS A 67 31.59 4.58 -4.70
C LYS A 67 32.20 5.78 -5.47
N SER A 68 32.59 5.59 -6.73
CA SER A 68 33.36 6.58 -7.49
C SER A 68 32.56 7.84 -7.86
N ALA A 69 31.25 7.79 -7.85
CA ALA A 69 30.42 8.95 -8.15
C ALA A 69 30.27 9.86 -6.92
N ALA A 70 30.95 10.99 -6.93
CA ALA A 70 30.74 12.03 -5.93
C ALA A 70 29.43 12.77 -6.20
N ILE A 71 28.57 12.87 -5.18
CA ILE A 71 27.33 13.64 -5.22
C ILE A 71 27.65 15.07 -4.78
N TYR A 72 27.40 16.04 -5.64
CA TYR A 72 27.57 17.47 -5.38
C TYR A 72 26.26 18.21 -5.12
N ASP A 73 25.11 17.56 -5.42
CA ASP A 73 23.78 18.12 -5.20
C ASP A 73 22.81 17.04 -4.69
N ASP A 74 22.23 17.26 -3.51
CA ASP A 74 21.37 16.29 -2.81
C ASP A 74 19.90 16.37 -3.20
N THR A 75 19.54 17.25 -4.16
CA THR A 75 18.12 17.47 -4.53
C THR A 75 17.42 16.18 -4.92
N ALA A 76 18.06 15.32 -5.71
CA ALA A 76 17.47 14.06 -6.16
C ALA A 76 17.29 13.05 -5.04
N THR A 77 18.26 12.92 -4.13
CA THR A 77 18.19 12.03 -2.96
C THR A 77 17.10 12.48 -1.98
N ASN A 78 17.05 13.78 -1.67
CA ASN A 78 16.03 14.35 -0.80
C ASN A 78 14.62 14.23 -1.42
N ALA A 79 14.51 14.43 -2.73
CA ALA A 79 13.27 14.23 -3.47
C ALA A 79 12.80 12.77 -3.41
N LEU A 80 13.70 11.80 -3.57
CA LEU A 80 13.35 10.38 -3.44
C LEU A 80 12.82 10.04 -2.04
N ILE A 81 13.49 10.51 -0.98
CA ILE A 81 13.06 10.25 0.41
C ILE A 81 11.66 10.79 0.66
N LYS A 82 11.37 12.02 0.23
CA LYS A 82 10.05 12.64 0.38
C LYS A 82 8.99 11.89 -0.43
N ALA A 83 9.29 11.58 -1.69
CA ALA A 83 8.37 10.88 -2.58
C ALA A 83 8.07 9.46 -2.08
N SER A 84 9.06 8.72 -1.57
CA SER A 84 8.85 7.38 -1.01
C SER A 84 8.02 7.39 0.26
N SER A 85 8.25 8.35 1.15
CA SER A 85 7.44 8.52 2.36
C SER A 85 5.98 8.84 2.04
N ALA A 86 5.76 9.67 1.01
CA ALA A 86 4.41 9.96 0.53
C ALA A 86 3.77 8.73 -0.13
N LEU A 87 4.49 8.00 -0.99
CA LEU A 87 3.99 6.78 -1.61
C LEU A 87 3.58 5.75 -0.55
N TYR A 88 4.40 5.55 0.47
CA TYR A 88 4.07 4.69 1.61
C TYR A 88 2.79 5.12 2.33
N SER A 89 2.65 6.42 2.61
CA SER A 89 1.44 6.96 3.23
C SER A 89 0.19 6.78 2.37
N TYR A 90 0.33 6.74 1.04
CA TYR A 90 -0.78 6.53 0.11
C TYR A 90 -1.10 5.05 -0.12
N THR A 91 -0.12 4.15 -0.06
CA THR A 91 -0.30 2.74 -0.43
C THR A 91 -0.67 1.86 0.75
N ALA A 92 0.04 1.99 1.87
CA ALA A 92 -0.07 1.11 3.03
C ALA A 92 0.19 1.85 4.34
N ASN A 93 -0.58 2.91 4.60
CA ASN A 93 -0.48 3.68 5.83
C ASN A 93 -0.84 2.80 7.03
N PRO A 94 0.09 2.58 7.99
CA PRO A 94 -0.17 1.73 9.15
C PRO A 94 -1.25 2.30 10.11
N ALA A 95 -1.51 3.61 10.04
CA ALA A 95 -2.53 4.27 10.86
C ALA A 95 -3.97 4.09 10.35
N THR A 96 -4.13 3.57 9.13
CA THR A 96 -5.45 3.41 8.50
C THR A 96 -5.61 2.01 7.93
N GLN A 97 -6.83 1.47 8.01
CA GLN A 97 -7.16 0.23 7.31
C GLN A 97 -7.19 0.48 5.81
N TRP A 98 -6.29 -0.17 5.06
CA TRP A 98 -6.12 0.07 3.63
C TRP A 98 -6.58 -1.10 2.74
N PHE A 99 -7.06 -2.20 3.34
CA PHE A 99 -7.67 -3.33 2.65
C PHE A 99 -8.85 -3.89 3.43
N HIS A 100 -9.78 -4.53 2.73
CA HIS A 100 -10.95 -5.21 3.31
C HIS A 100 -11.12 -6.58 2.67
N PHE A 101 -11.59 -7.55 3.46
CA PHE A 101 -11.98 -8.85 2.96
C PHE A 101 -13.45 -8.85 2.54
N LYS A 102 -13.71 -9.28 1.31
CA LYS A 102 -15.05 -9.50 0.77
C LYS A 102 -15.25 -10.95 0.36
N LEU A 103 -16.46 -11.43 0.51
CA LEU A 103 -16.83 -12.76 0.07
C LEU A 103 -17.29 -12.72 -1.40
N LYS A 104 -16.75 -13.61 -2.22
CA LYS A 104 -17.12 -13.73 -3.62
C LYS A 104 -17.63 -15.14 -3.92
N ALA A 105 -18.78 -15.22 -4.61
CA ALA A 105 -19.32 -16.49 -5.08
C ALA A 105 -18.45 -17.09 -6.19
N MET A 106 -18.15 -18.39 -6.09
CA MET A 106 -17.43 -19.13 -7.14
C MET A 106 -18.46 -19.75 -8.11
N LYS A 107 -18.32 -19.46 -9.41
CA LYS A 107 -19.24 -19.90 -10.48
C LYS A 107 -19.15 -21.40 -10.85
N LYS A 108 -18.80 -22.29 -9.95
CA LYS A 108 -18.61 -23.73 -10.27
C LYS A 108 -19.89 -24.59 -10.29
N SER A 109 -21.09 -24.04 -10.03
CA SER A 109 -22.33 -24.83 -10.02
C SER A 109 -23.37 -24.28 -10.99
N LYS A 110 -24.11 -25.18 -11.68
CA LYS A 110 -25.30 -24.82 -12.45
C LYS A 110 -26.42 -24.15 -11.61
N LYS A 111 -26.24 -24.03 -10.30
CA LYS A 111 -27.06 -23.29 -9.34
C LYS A 111 -26.51 -21.88 -9.02
N ALA A 112 -25.90 -21.21 -9.98
CA ALA A 112 -25.18 -19.93 -9.78
C ALA A 112 -26.07 -18.78 -9.25
N SER A 113 -27.36 -18.80 -9.48
CA SER A 113 -28.29 -17.79 -8.93
C SER A 113 -28.49 -17.92 -7.42
N THR A 114 -28.50 -19.16 -6.90
CA THR A 114 -28.66 -19.45 -5.47
C THR A 114 -27.39 -19.08 -4.68
N SER A 115 -26.19 -19.24 -5.28
CA SER A 115 -24.92 -18.91 -4.59
C SER A 115 -24.69 -17.40 -4.45
N ALA A 116 -25.11 -16.58 -5.41
CA ALA A 116 -24.98 -15.12 -5.31
C ALA A 116 -25.93 -14.52 -4.25
N LEU A 117 -27.15 -15.06 -4.15
CA LEU A 117 -28.10 -14.69 -3.09
C LEU A 117 -27.60 -15.12 -1.70
N SER A 118 -26.98 -16.32 -1.61
CA SER A 118 -26.39 -16.80 -0.36
C SER A 118 -25.21 -15.94 0.10
N VAL A 119 -24.33 -15.49 -0.81
CA VAL A 119 -23.20 -14.59 -0.46
C VAL A 119 -23.72 -13.24 0.06
N ARG A 120 -24.74 -12.67 -0.57
CA ARG A 120 -25.34 -11.42 -0.09
C ARG A 120 -25.97 -11.58 1.31
N ALA A 121 -26.63 -12.69 1.56
CA ALA A 121 -27.20 -13.02 2.87
C ALA A 121 -26.09 -13.22 3.94
N LEU A 122 -24.99 -13.91 3.58
CA LEU A 122 -23.84 -14.08 4.46
C LEU A 122 -23.15 -12.75 4.79
N MET A 123 -23.00 -11.87 3.80
CA MET A 123 -22.44 -10.53 4.02
C MET A 123 -23.34 -9.60 4.86
N GLN A 124 -24.63 -9.93 5.02
CA GLN A 124 -25.54 -9.23 5.92
C GLN A 124 -25.53 -9.81 7.33
N ASN A 125 -24.94 -10.99 7.54
CA ASN A 125 -24.83 -11.60 8.87
C ASN A 125 -23.77 -10.84 9.69
N ARG A 126 -24.19 -10.35 10.88
CA ARG A 126 -23.34 -9.58 11.80
C ARG A 126 -22.15 -10.39 12.30
N GLU A 127 -22.35 -11.68 12.61
CA GLU A 127 -21.25 -12.53 13.08
C GLU A 127 -20.14 -12.66 12.03
N ILE A 128 -20.51 -12.79 10.75
CA ILE A 128 -19.56 -12.87 9.65
C ILE A 128 -18.86 -11.53 9.41
N LYS A 129 -19.58 -10.41 9.52
CA LYS A 129 -18.97 -9.07 9.42
C LYS A 129 -17.96 -8.84 10.54
N ASN A 130 -18.32 -9.10 11.77
CA ASN A 130 -17.45 -8.96 12.92
C ASN A 130 -16.20 -9.85 12.78
N TRP A 131 -16.38 -11.09 12.32
CA TRP A 131 -15.27 -12.01 12.07
C TRP A 131 -14.32 -11.47 11.00
N LEU A 132 -14.85 -10.92 9.89
CA LEU A 132 -14.04 -10.32 8.84
C LEU A 132 -13.25 -9.11 9.35
N GLU A 133 -13.88 -8.21 10.12
CA GLU A 133 -13.23 -7.04 10.73
C GLU A 133 -12.10 -7.46 11.70
N GLU A 134 -12.30 -8.49 12.50
CA GLU A 134 -11.29 -9.03 13.42
C GLU A 134 -10.11 -9.66 12.66
N VAL A 135 -10.40 -10.42 11.61
CA VAL A 135 -9.37 -10.99 10.72
C VAL A 135 -8.58 -9.89 10.01
N GLU A 136 -9.25 -8.85 9.50
CA GLU A 136 -8.62 -7.68 8.87
C GLU A 136 -7.66 -7.00 9.84
N THR A 137 -8.10 -6.73 11.05
CA THR A 137 -7.30 -6.08 12.09
C THR A 137 -6.08 -6.93 12.45
N THR A 138 -6.27 -8.24 12.63
CA THR A 138 -5.17 -9.16 12.95
C THR A 138 -4.15 -9.23 11.82
N VAL A 139 -4.58 -9.41 10.57
CA VAL A 139 -3.68 -9.45 9.40
C VAL A 139 -2.94 -8.13 9.23
N ALA A 140 -3.62 -6.98 9.39
CA ALA A 140 -2.99 -5.66 9.32
C ALA A 140 -1.94 -5.49 10.43
N HIS A 141 -2.22 -5.95 11.64
CA HIS A 141 -1.25 -5.93 12.74
C HIS A 141 0.03 -6.69 12.39
N TYR A 142 -0.08 -7.93 11.88
CA TYR A 142 1.08 -8.74 11.49
C TYR A 142 1.86 -8.13 10.31
N ILE A 143 1.17 -7.52 9.35
CA ILE A 143 1.85 -6.80 8.25
C ILE A 143 2.58 -5.59 8.82
N ASN A 144 1.94 -4.76 9.64
CA ASN A 144 2.53 -3.54 10.14
C ASN A 144 3.71 -3.79 11.08
N SER A 145 3.63 -4.77 11.98
CA SER A 145 4.73 -5.09 12.90
C SER A 145 5.97 -5.64 12.18
N ASN A 146 5.79 -6.39 11.08
CA ASN A 146 6.88 -7.10 10.42
C ASN A 146 7.40 -6.45 9.13
N SER A 147 6.73 -5.43 8.58
CA SER A 147 7.06 -4.94 7.25
C SER A 147 7.29 -3.43 7.11
N GLN A 148 7.13 -2.61 8.14
CA GLN A 148 7.22 -1.15 8.02
C GLN A 148 8.51 -0.67 7.33
N GLU A 149 9.66 -1.11 7.84
CA GLU A 149 10.95 -0.76 7.25
C GLU A 149 11.11 -1.36 5.84
N GLY A 150 10.66 -2.60 5.67
CA GLY A 150 10.71 -3.30 4.39
C GLY A 150 9.86 -2.64 3.31
N MET A 151 8.65 -2.19 3.65
CA MET A 151 7.76 -1.52 2.70
C MET A 151 8.30 -0.16 2.27
N HIS A 152 8.80 0.65 3.22
CA HIS A 152 9.42 1.93 2.88
C HIS A 152 10.66 1.73 1.99
N ALA A 153 11.48 0.70 2.26
CA ALA A 153 12.62 0.35 1.42
C ALA A 153 12.19 -0.08 0.00
N VAL A 154 11.10 -0.82 -0.14
CA VAL A 154 10.52 -1.19 -1.43
C VAL A 154 10.03 0.05 -2.18
N ASP A 155 9.34 0.98 -1.51
CA ASP A 155 8.86 2.22 -2.13
C ASP A 155 10.01 3.11 -2.64
N GLN A 156 11.12 3.18 -1.90
CA GLN A 156 12.33 3.85 -2.38
C GLN A 156 12.87 3.22 -3.66
N GLU A 157 13.00 1.88 -3.69
CA GLU A 157 13.48 1.18 -4.89
C GLU A 157 12.50 1.27 -6.06
N VAL A 158 11.20 1.23 -5.82
CA VAL A 158 10.18 1.40 -6.85
C VAL A 158 10.27 2.78 -7.51
N LEU A 159 10.47 3.84 -6.75
CA LEU A 159 10.63 5.18 -7.28
C LEU A 159 12.01 5.40 -7.95
N ALA A 160 13.04 4.69 -7.48
CA ALA A 160 14.38 4.74 -8.07
C ALA A 160 14.50 3.85 -9.32
N TYR A 161 14.00 2.60 -9.28
CA TYR A 161 14.26 1.55 -10.27
C TYR A 161 13.00 0.95 -10.88
N SER A 162 11.81 1.39 -10.47
CA SER A 162 10.48 0.90 -10.86
C SER A 162 10.10 -0.49 -10.35
N THR A 163 11.01 -1.26 -9.82
CA THR A 163 10.78 -2.65 -9.43
C THR A 163 11.51 -2.97 -8.13
N SER A 164 10.83 -3.64 -7.22
CA SER A 164 11.36 -4.21 -5.98
C SER A 164 10.49 -5.37 -5.51
N ALA A 165 10.82 -6.04 -4.42
CA ALA A 165 10.02 -7.15 -3.90
C ALA A 165 10.09 -7.25 -2.37
N LEU A 166 9.04 -7.86 -1.79
CA LEU A 166 9.07 -8.43 -0.44
C LEU A 166 9.11 -9.95 -0.54
N TYR A 167 9.92 -10.58 0.28
CA TYR A 167 9.95 -12.02 0.48
C TYR A 167 9.29 -12.34 1.81
N ILE A 168 8.20 -13.13 1.76
CA ILE A 168 7.32 -13.41 2.89
C ILE A 168 7.46 -14.90 3.22
N ILE A 169 8.09 -15.20 4.34
CA ILE A 169 8.32 -16.57 4.80
C ILE A 169 7.65 -16.82 6.14
N GLU A 170 7.20 -18.05 6.30
CA GLU A 170 6.76 -18.56 7.58
C GLU A 170 7.99 -18.90 8.42
N ASP A 171 8.09 -18.33 9.61
CA ASP A 171 9.14 -18.62 10.57
C ASP A 171 8.55 -19.37 11.77
N PRO A 172 8.75 -20.70 11.83
CA PRO A 172 8.21 -21.50 12.93
C PRO A 172 8.89 -21.25 14.28
N PHE A 173 10.03 -20.57 14.29
CA PHE A 173 10.82 -20.31 15.50
C PHE A 173 10.68 -18.86 16.00
N SER A 174 10.09 -17.98 15.22
CA SER A 174 9.81 -16.61 15.62
C SER A 174 8.48 -16.50 16.37
N GLU A 175 8.43 -15.63 17.38
CA GLU A 175 7.18 -15.25 18.06
C GLU A 175 6.19 -14.63 17.08
N ASP A 176 6.70 -13.92 16.07
CA ASP A 176 5.90 -13.25 15.04
C ASP A 176 5.36 -14.18 13.94
N VAL A 177 5.69 -15.49 13.98
CA VAL A 177 5.20 -16.53 13.05
C VAL A 177 5.62 -16.35 11.61
N LEU A 178 5.88 -15.14 11.17
CA LEU A 178 6.28 -14.81 9.80
C LEU A 178 7.36 -13.73 9.79
N THR A 179 8.18 -13.78 8.74
CA THR A 179 9.20 -12.76 8.47
C THR A 179 8.97 -12.16 7.10
N ILE A 180 8.95 -10.83 7.01
CA ILE A 180 8.80 -10.08 5.77
C ILE A 180 10.11 -9.34 5.49
N GLN A 181 10.83 -9.76 4.45
CA GLN A 181 12.14 -9.20 4.10
C GLN A 181 12.07 -8.41 2.79
N PRO A 182 12.58 -7.18 2.73
CA PRO A 182 12.77 -6.48 1.47
C PRO A 182 13.87 -7.16 0.64
N VAL A 183 13.61 -7.31 -0.64
CA VAL A 183 14.56 -7.89 -1.59
C VAL A 183 14.94 -6.82 -2.60
N SER A 184 16.23 -6.43 -2.56
CA SER A 184 16.74 -5.43 -3.48
C SER A 184 16.65 -5.92 -4.92
N LEU A 185 16.32 -5.00 -5.83
CA LEU A 185 16.35 -5.26 -7.26
C LEU A 185 17.73 -5.73 -7.74
N ARG A 186 18.80 -5.34 -7.05
CA ARG A 186 20.15 -5.82 -7.34
C ARG A 186 20.23 -7.34 -7.42
N ASP A 187 19.58 -8.01 -6.46
CA ASP A 187 19.65 -9.46 -6.29
C ASP A 187 18.46 -10.19 -6.93
N LEU A 188 17.51 -9.46 -7.55
CA LEU A 188 16.25 -9.96 -8.06
C LEU A 188 16.24 -10.05 -9.58
N TYR A 189 15.87 -11.22 -10.12
CA TYR A 189 15.70 -11.50 -11.53
C TYR A 189 14.32 -12.09 -11.76
N ILE A 190 13.59 -11.56 -12.74
CA ILE A 190 12.19 -11.88 -12.98
C ILE A 190 11.99 -12.35 -14.41
N LEU A 191 11.14 -13.36 -14.58
CA LEU A 191 10.56 -13.72 -15.86
C LEU A 191 9.03 -13.61 -15.78
N ASN A 192 8.44 -13.01 -16.80
CA ASN A 192 6.99 -12.92 -16.90
C ASN A 192 6.44 -14.21 -17.53
N GLY A 193 5.28 -14.64 -17.03
CA GLY A 193 4.48 -15.67 -17.68
C GLY A 193 3.76 -15.14 -18.92
N ALA A 194 2.98 -16.00 -19.55
CA ALA A 194 2.20 -15.67 -20.76
C ALA A 194 1.21 -14.51 -20.55
N SER A 195 0.75 -14.29 -19.32
CA SER A 195 -0.14 -13.18 -18.95
C SER A 195 0.57 -11.83 -18.78
N GLY A 196 1.91 -11.77 -18.89
CA GLY A 196 2.71 -10.58 -18.57
C GLY A 196 2.91 -10.33 -17.07
N ALA A 197 2.32 -11.16 -16.20
CA ALA A 197 2.56 -11.12 -14.76
C ALA A 197 3.91 -11.76 -14.40
N PRO A 198 4.58 -11.33 -13.28
CA PRO A 198 5.76 -12.03 -12.77
C PRO A 198 5.38 -13.45 -12.38
N GLU A 199 6.04 -14.42 -12.93
CA GLU A 199 5.71 -15.83 -12.73
C GLU A 199 6.91 -16.62 -12.20
N GLU A 200 8.12 -16.33 -12.69
CA GLU A 200 9.34 -16.94 -12.21
C GLU A 200 10.26 -15.90 -11.61
N ILE A 201 10.75 -16.19 -10.42
CA ILE A 201 11.59 -15.29 -9.64
C ILE A 201 12.85 -16.02 -9.26
N TYR A 202 13.98 -15.37 -9.55
CA TYR A 202 15.29 -15.84 -9.16
C TYR A 202 15.91 -14.77 -8.27
N ARG A 203 16.44 -15.18 -7.12
CA ARG A 203 17.17 -14.31 -6.21
C ARG A 203 18.59 -14.85 -6.05
N SER A 204 19.58 -13.99 -6.27
CA SER A 204 20.97 -14.30 -5.95
C SER A 204 21.24 -13.93 -4.49
N ILE A 205 21.82 -14.85 -3.75
CA ILE A 205 22.14 -14.66 -2.33
C ILE A 205 23.58 -15.07 -2.10
N LEU A 206 24.34 -14.22 -1.41
CA LEU A 206 25.66 -14.56 -0.91
C LEU A 206 25.52 -15.27 0.43
N LEU A 207 25.96 -16.52 0.49
CA LEU A 207 26.00 -17.32 1.71
C LEU A 207 27.41 -17.85 1.93
N THR A 208 27.85 -17.88 3.17
CA THR A 208 29.11 -18.55 3.52
C THR A 208 28.94 -20.07 3.46
N ASN A 209 30.04 -20.82 3.30
CA ASN A 209 30.00 -22.28 3.31
C ASN A 209 29.34 -22.81 4.59
N GLU A 210 29.61 -22.20 5.71
CA GLU A 210 29.00 -22.56 7.00
C GLU A 210 27.49 -22.31 7.01
N GLN A 211 27.02 -21.16 6.52
CA GLN A 211 25.60 -20.83 6.42
C GLN A 211 24.84 -21.79 5.50
N ILE A 212 25.46 -22.20 4.38
CA ILE A 212 24.86 -23.19 3.47
C ILE A 212 24.62 -24.51 4.22
N VAL A 213 25.62 -24.99 4.96
CA VAL A 213 25.49 -26.25 5.70
C VAL A 213 24.47 -26.12 6.83
N GLN A 214 24.54 -25.07 7.65
CA GLN A 214 23.61 -24.82 8.75
C GLN A 214 22.17 -24.70 8.28
N GLN A 215 21.92 -24.04 7.17
CA GLN A 215 20.57 -23.80 6.66
C GLN A 215 19.95 -25.02 5.98
N PHE A 216 20.73 -25.77 5.21
CA PHE A 216 20.18 -26.79 4.31
C PHE A 216 20.43 -28.23 4.78
N ALA A 217 21.52 -28.54 5.51
CA ALA A 217 21.77 -29.90 5.98
C ALA A 217 20.69 -30.43 6.93
N PRO A 218 20.18 -29.65 7.93
CA PRO A 218 19.11 -30.12 8.81
C PRO A 218 17.78 -30.38 8.09
N ARG A 219 17.62 -29.78 6.90
CA ARG A 219 16.39 -29.90 6.08
C ARG A 219 16.49 -31.01 5.03
N GLY A 220 17.54 -31.84 5.06
CA GLY A 220 17.79 -32.89 4.07
C GLY A 220 18.35 -32.38 2.73
N GLY A 221 18.96 -31.21 2.71
CA GLY A 221 19.61 -30.65 1.54
C GLY A 221 20.82 -31.46 1.10
N GLN A 222 21.03 -31.52 -0.22
CA GLN A 222 22.20 -32.18 -0.84
C GLN A 222 23.35 -31.18 -0.96
N ILE A 223 24.19 -31.11 0.06
CA ILE A 223 25.32 -30.18 0.08
C ILE A 223 26.39 -30.66 -0.92
N PRO A 224 26.85 -29.81 -1.87
CA PRO A 224 27.92 -30.17 -2.80
C PRO A 224 29.22 -30.51 -2.06
N GLU A 225 29.96 -31.51 -2.57
CA GLU A 225 31.22 -31.97 -1.94
C GLU A 225 32.27 -30.88 -1.79
N ASP A 226 32.35 -29.97 -2.76
CA ASP A 226 33.28 -28.84 -2.72
C ASP A 226 32.92 -27.83 -1.60
N VAL A 227 31.66 -27.67 -1.25
CA VAL A 227 31.21 -26.90 -0.10
C VAL A 227 31.64 -27.59 1.20
N MET A 228 31.45 -28.91 1.28
CA MET A 228 31.85 -29.70 2.45
C MET A 228 33.38 -29.69 2.67
N LYS A 229 34.15 -29.78 1.57
CA LYS A 229 35.63 -29.64 1.65
C LYS A 229 36.03 -28.23 2.06
N ALA A 230 35.40 -27.21 1.51
CA ALA A 230 35.65 -25.82 1.83
C ALA A 230 35.22 -25.44 3.25
N LEU A 231 34.29 -26.14 3.86
CA LEU A 231 33.90 -25.92 5.25
C LEU A 231 35.06 -26.10 6.24
N VAL A 232 35.99 -27.02 5.92
CA VAL A 232 37.17 -27.29 6.76
C VAL A 232 38.29 -26.25 6.49
N SER A 233 38.47 -25.86 5.24
CA SER A 233 39.59 -24.98 4.84
C SER A 233 39.23 -23.48 4.93
N ASP A 234 38.01 -23.11 4.59
CA ASP A 234 37.54 -21.71 4.54
C ASP A 234 36.02 -21.64 4.78
N PRO A 235 35.55 -21.76 6.04
CA PRO A 235 34.13 -21.79 6.37
C PRO A 235 33.40 -20.48 6.05
N LEU A 236 34.12 -19.35 6.10
CA LEU A 236 33.55 -18.01 5.89
C LEU A 236 33.59 -17.56 4.42
N LYS A 237 34.11 -18.39 3.52
CA LYS A 237 34.13 -18.05 2.10
C LYS A 237 32.71 -17.96 1.57
N GLU A 238 32.39 -16.81 0.97
CA GLU A 238 31.10 -16.53 0.35
C GLU A 238 30.94 -17.23 -0.98
N ARG A 239 29.73 -17.73 -1.23
CA ARG A 239 29.29 -18.31 -2.49
C ARG A 239 27.95 -17.71 -2.91
N VAL A 240 27.75 -17.61 -4.22
CA VAL A 240 26.46 -17.23 -4.79
C VAL A 240 25.56 -18.46 -4.88
N VAL A 241 24.43 -18.39 -4.20
CA VAL A 241 23.35 -19.38 -4.30
C VAL A 241 22.14 -18.72 -4.95
N ILE A 242 21.56 -19.39 -5.92
CA ILE A 242 20.36 -18.93 -6.63
C ILE A 242 19.13 -19.60 -6.01
N HIS A 243 18.26 -18.79 -5.44
CA HIS A 243 16.93 -19.22 -5.03
C HIS A 243 15.95 -19.01 -6.18
N ALA A 244 15.49 -20.09 -6.79
CA ALA A 244 14.54 -20.11 -7.89
C ALA A 244 13.14 -20.46 -7.40
N VAL A 245 12.16 -19.59 -7.66
CA VAL A 245 10.76 -19.81 -7.30
C VAL A 245 9.90 -19.68 -8.57
N PHE A 246 9.15 -20.73 -8.87
CA PHE A 246 8.35 -20.80 -10.09
C PHE A 246 7.17 -21.77 -9.94
N PRO A 247 6.08 -21.62 -10.73
CA PRO A 247 4.96 -22.56 -10.71
C PRO A 247 5.37 -23.96 -11.16
N ARG A 248 4.93 -24.99 -10.44
CA ARG A 248 5.07 -26.39 -10.86
C ARG A 248 4.01 -26.73 -11.89
N VAL A 249 4.43 -27.40 -12.96
CA VAL A 249 3.52 -27.91 -13.99
C VAL A 249 2.79 -29.16 -13.50
N ILE A 250 3.49 -30.00 -12.74
CA ILE A 250 2.96 -31.27 -12.21
C ILE A 250 3.09 -31.25 -10.70
N PHE A 251 1.97 -31.32 -10.01
CA PHE A 251 1.89 -31.45 -8.53
C PHE A 251 0.58 -32.15 -8.17
N ASP A 252 0.58 -32.87 -7.04
CA ASP A 252 -0.63 -33.50 -6.50
C ASP A 252 -1.04 -32.78 -5.21
N PRO A 253 -2.16 -32.04 -5.21
CA PRO A 253 -2.62 -31.30 -4.04
C PRO A 253 -3.10 -32.21 -2.87
N ASN A 254 -3.31 -33.52 -3.12
CA ASN A 254 -3.75 -34.47 -2.09
C ASN A 254 -2.58 -35.05 -1.29
N VAL A 255 -1.35 -34.91 -1.77
CA VAL A 255 -0.14 -35.37 -1.07
C VAL A 255 0.41 -34.24 -0.21
N PRO A 256 0.41 -34.36 1.12
CA PRO A 256 0.85 -33.31 2.04
C PRO A 256 2.39 -33.22 2.13
N ASP A 257 3.06 -33.09 0.98
CA ASP A 257 4.51 -32.96 0.89
C ASP A 257 4.87 -31.61 0.24
N ASN A 258 5.97 -31.03 0.70
CA ASN A 258 6.47 -29.77 0.15
C ASN A 258 6.87 -29.87 -1.34
N LEU A 259 7.20 -31.07 -1.81
CA LEU A 259 7.50 -31.31 -3.22
C LEU A 259 6.25 -31.32 -4.11
N ASN A 260 5.07 -31.52 -3.53
CA ASN A 260 3.78 -31.54 -4.24
C ASN A 260 3.00 -30.21 -4.13
N LYS A 261 3.64 -29.15 -3.65
CA LYS A 261 3.04 -27.82 -3.61
C LYS A 261 3.08 -27.13 -4.98
N PRO A 262 2.11 -26.23 -5.31
CA PRO A 262 1.98 -25.62 -6.63
C PRO A 262 3.13 -24.70 -7.01
N ILE A 263 3.85 -24.14 -6.06
CA ILE A 263 4.99 -23.26 -6.30
C ILE A 263 6.27 -23.99 -5.85
N ALA A 264 7.18 -24.22 -6.78
CA ALA A 264 8.49 -24.78 -6.48
C ALA A 264 9.42 -23.74 -5.87
N SER A 265 10.26 -24.18 -4.93
CA SER A 265 11.33 -23.41 -4.31
C SER A 265 12.61 -24.24 -4.39
N VAL A 266 13.53 -23.84 -5.27
CA VAL A 266 14.74 -24.61 -5.55
C VAL A 266 15.96 -23.75 -5.30
N TRP A 267 16.90 -24.27 -4.53
CA TRP A 267 18.16 -23.62 -4.21
C TRP A 267 19.28 -24.28 -5.01
N VAL A 268 19.98 -23.50 -5.81
CA VAL A 268 21.00 -24.00 -6.74
C VAL A 268 22.32 -23.28 -6.47
N ASP A 269 23.39 -24.01 -6.30
CA ASP A 269 24.73 -23.43 -6.26
C ASP A 269 25.10 -22.88 -7.66
N TYR A 270 25.46 -21.62 -7.73
CA TYR A 270 25.77 -20.95 -9.01
C TYR A 270 26.95 -21.59 -9.73
N THR A 271 28.00 -21.96 -8.98
CA THR A 271 29.26 -22.47 -9.52
C THR A 271 29.13 -23.89 -10.05
N THR A 272 28.60 -24.81 -9.23
CA THR A 272 28.47 -26.23 -9.56
C THR A 272 27.21 -26.56 -10.35
N LYS A 273 26.23 -25.63 -10.39
CA LYS A 273 24.90 -25.81 -10.99
C LYS A 273 24.11 -27.00 -10.37
N LYS A 274 24.50 -27.45 -9.17
CA LYS A 274 23.81 -28.51 -8.45
C LYS A 274 22.69 -27.94 -7.57
N VAL A 275 21.59 -28.67 -7.48
CA VAL A 275 20.51 -28.37 -6.55
C VAL A 275 20.99 -28.70 -5.14
N ILE A 276 20.96 -27.69 -4.25
CA ILE A 276 21.26 -27.85 -2.82
C ILE A 276 20.03 -28.34 -2.06
N TYR A 277 18.89 -27.71 -2.33
CA TYR A 277 17.64 -28.00 -1.63
C TYR A 277 16.43 -27.69 -2.50
N GLU A 278 15.41 -28.53 -2.44
CA GLU A 278 14.12 -28.30 -3.09
C GLU A 278 12.98 -28.38 -2.06
N SER A 279 12.04 -27.46 -2.18
CA SER A 279 10.83 -27.39 -1.36
C SER A 279 9.69 -26.77 -2.19
N GLY A 280 8.61 -26.38 -1.56
CA GLY A 280 7.51 -25.69 -2.25
C GLY A 280 6.69 -24.81 -1.32
N PHE A 281 5.90 -23.97 -1.95
CA PHE A 281 4.96 -23.08 -1.30
C PHE A 281 3.55 -23.25 -1.88
N ASP A 282 2.55 -23.01 -1.06
CA ASP A 282 1.15 -23.04 -1.49
C ASP A 282 0.80 -21.79 -2.33
N GLU A 283 1.43 -20.64 -2.02
CA GLU A 283 1.32 -19.40 -2.77
C GLU A 283 2.71 -18.81 -3.04
N MET A 284 2.78 -17.90 -4.02
CA MET A 284 4.01 -17.17 -4.32
C MET A 284 4.54 -16.44 -3.09
N PRO A 285 5.78 -16.73 -2.63
CA PRO A 285 6.35 -16.10 -1.45
C PRO A 285 6.88 -14.69 -1.70
N TYR A 286 6.93 -14.25 -2.96
CA TYR A 286 7.37 -12.92 -3.34
C TYR A 286 6.19 -12.04 -3.74
N ALA A 287 6.06 -10.89 -3.09
CA ALA A 287 5.19 -9.82 -3.53
C ALA A 287 6.04 -8.82 -4.34
N ILE A 288 5.73 -8.68 -5.64
CA ILE A 288 6.54 -7.89 -6.58
C ILE A 288 5.91 -6.51 -6.79
N ALA A 289 6.59 -5.47 -6.32
CA ALA A 289 6.22 -4.09 -6.59
C ALA A 289 6.78 -3.65 -7.95
N ARG A 290 5.90 -3.24 -8.89
CA ARG A 290 6.30 -2.74 -10.21
C ARG A 290 5.39 -1.59 -10.65
N ILE A 291 6.00 -0.53 -11.19
CA ILE A 291 5.28 0.61 -11.78
C ILE A 291 5.71 0.83 -13.23
N ASN A 292 4.83 1.39 -14.04
CA ASN A 292 5.07 1.81 -15.42
C ASN A 292 5.80 0.74 -16.25
N VAL A 293 5.28 -0.48 -16.28
CA VAL A 293 5.83 -1.59 -17.08
C VAL A 293 5.22 -1.53 -18.48
N PRO A 294 5.98 -1.15 -19.53
CA PRO A 294 5.48 -1.17 -20.90
C PRO A 294 5.21 -2.60 -21.39
N ALA A 295 4.33 -2.73 -22.37
CA ALA A 295 4.05 -4.03 -22.98
C ALA A 295 5.32 -4.68 -23.54
N GLY A 296 5.51 -5.95 -23.23
CA GLY A 296 6.68 -6.72 -23.67
C GLY A 296 7.93 -6.61 -22.77
N PHE A 297 7.93 -5.71 -21.80
CA PHE A 297 9.03 -5.57 -20.85
C PHE A 297 8.75 -6.35 -19.55
N VAL A 298 9.83 -6.73 -18.86
CA VAL A 298 9.75 -7.35 -17.53
C VAL A 298 9.82 -6.27 -16.44
N TYR A 299 10.67 -5.30 -16.65
CA TYR A 299 10.94 -4.19 -15.74
C TYR A 299 10.32 -2.90 -16.28
N GLY A 300 9.92 -2.00 -15.39
CA GLY A 300 9.31 -0.73 -15.78
C GLY A 300 10.30 0.43 -15.82
N PHE A 301 9.77 1.63 -15.94
CA PHE A 301 10.53 2.87 -15.92
C PHE A 301 10.06 3.75 -14.76
N SER A 302 10.99 4.10 -13.89
CA SER A 302 10.71 4.93 -12.72
C SER A 302 10.80 6.43 -13.03
N PRO A 303 10.25 7.29 -12.19
CA PRO A 303 10.47 8.73 -12.25
C PRO A 303 11.95 9.09 -12.29
N ALA A 304 12.77 8.53 -11.40
CA ALA A 304 14.21 8.78 -11.35
C ALA A 304 14.93 8.37 -12.65
N MET A 305 14.56 7.23 -13.24
CA MET A 305 15.11 6.78 -14.53
C MET A 305 14.81 7.76 -15.66
N ASN A 306 13.61 8.34 -15.67
CA ASN A 306 13.20 9.27 -16.72
C ASN A 306 13.98 10.59 -16.68
N ILE A 307 14.31 11.07 -15.49
CA ILE A 307 15.02 12.35 -15.29
C ILE A 307 16.51 12.18 -15.02
N ARG A 308 17.07 10.97 -15.19
CA ARG A 308 18.48 10.66 -14.88
C ARG A 308 19.48 11.63 -15.52
N HIS A 309 19.22 12.08 -16.76
CA HIS A 309 20.10 13.00 -17.45
C HIS A 309 20.06 14.41 -16.86
N THR A 310 18.89 14.87 -16.41
CA THR A 310 18.76 16.13 -15.68
C THR A 310 19.51 16.08 -14.35
N ILE A 311 19.41 14.97 -13.62
CA ILE A 311 20.15 14.74 -12.37
C ILE A 311 21.67 14.78 -12.60
N GLN A 312 22.15 14.08 -13.63
CA GLN A 312 23.57 14.10 -14.01
C GLN A 312 24.05 15.50 -14.39
N SER A 313 23.25 16.24 -15.17
CA SER A 313 23.55 17.61 -15.58
C SER A 313 23.60 18.55 -14.38
N LEU A 314 22.64 18.45 -13.46
CA LEU A 314 22.62 19.20 -12.21
C LEU A 314 23.88 18.96 -11.39
N ASN A 315 24.24 17.70 -11.16
CA ASN A 315 25.42 17.33 -10.41
C ASN A 315 26.71 17.88 -11.07
N LYS A 316 26.80 17.85 -12.40
CA LYS A 316 27.91 18.43 -13.17
C LYS A 316 27.96 19.96 -13.01
N LEU A 317 26.81 20.65 -13.11
CA LEU A 317 26.73 22.11 -12.96
C LEU A 317 27.17 22.56 -11.57
N VAL A 318 26.72 21.87 -10.52
CA VAL A 318 27.13 22.19 -9.15
C VAL A 318 28.62 21.95 -8.95
N ARG A 319 29.17 20.82 -9.44
CA ARG A 319 30.62 20.57 -9.45
C ARG A 319 31.39 21.67 -10.15
N GLN A 320 30.95 22.10 -11.34
CA GLN A 320 31.58 23.19 -12.09
C GLN A 320 31.54 24.51 -11.32
N LYS A 321 30.41 24.81 -10.64
CA LYS A 321 30.28 25.99 -9.79
C LYS A 321 31.26 25.96 -8.63
N LEU A 322 31.42 24.82 -7.95
CA LEU A 322 32.37 24.65 -6.87
C LEU A 322 33.83 24.81 -7.36
N ASN A 323 34.18 24.16 -8.47
CA ASN A 323 35.52 24.30 -9.08
C ASN A 323 35.80 25.74 -9.51
N ALA A 324 34.79 26.45 -10.06
CA ALA A 324 34.94 27.83 -10.43
C ALA A 324 35.09 28.74 -9.18
N GLY A 325 34.42 28.41 -8.09
CA GLY A 325 34.62 29.05 -6.78
C GLY A 325 36.05 28.85 -6.25
N ASP A 326 36.56 27.63 -6.32
CA ASP A 326 37.94 27.31 -5.92
C ASP A 326 38.96 28.09 -6.77
N LEU A 327 38.75 28.15 -8.08
CA LEU A 327 39.59 28.92 -9.00
C LEU A 327 39.48 30.44 -8.76
N ALA A 328 38.34 30.93 -8.29
CA ALA A 328 38.20 32.35 -7.93
C ALA A 328 38.92 32.70 -6.65
N LEU A 329 38.92 31.77 -5.67
CA LEU A 329 39.60 31.94 -4.37
C LEU A 329 41.11 31.69 -4.47
N THR A 330 41.52 30.69 -5.25
CA THR A 330 42.90 30.27 -5.46
C THR A 330 43.20 30.11 -6.96
N PRO A 331 43.30 31.25 -7.70
CA PRO A 331 43.53 31.22 -9.12
C PRO A 331 44.90 30.62 -9.48
N ALA A 332 44.95 29.87 -10.57
CA ALA A 332 46.24 29.53 -11.17
C ALA A 332 46.93 30.82 -11.64
N MET A 333 48.17 31.00 -11.26
CA MET A 333 48.93 32.22 -11.52
C MET A 333 49.96 32.00 -12.63
N ASN A 334 50.02 32.92 -13.56
CA ASN A 334 51.17 33.06 -14.44
C ASN A 334 52.25 33.80 -13.68
N VAL A 335 53.36 33.12 -13.42
CA VAL A 335 54.51 33.69 -12.69
C VAL A 335 55.68 33.78 -13.64
N PRO A 336 56.26 34.97 -13.84
CA PRO A 336 57.49 35.12 -14.60
C PRO A 336 58.66 34.41 -13.92
N LEU A 337 59.53 33.78 -14.73
CA LEU A 337 60.57 32.86 -14.18
C LEU A 337 61.57 33.58 -13.28
N ASP A 338 61.94 34.83 -13.57
CA ASP A 338 63.02 35.54 -12.93
C ASP A 338 62.62 36.84 -12.19
N THR A 339 61.32 36.95 -11.83
CA THR A 339 60.83 38.24 -11.27
C THR A 339 60.72 38.23 -9.74
N TYR A 340 60.62 37.06 -9.12
CA TYR A 340 60.45 36.93 -7.67
C TYR A 340 61.72 36.44 -6.99
N VAL A 341 62.13 37.14 -5.92
CA VAL A 341 63.33 36.83 -5.14
C VAL A 341 63.16 35.50 -4.35
N ASN A 342 61.94 35.19 -3.96
CA ASN A 342 61.57 33.98 -3.22
C ASN A 342 60.41 33.24 -3.92
N PRO A 343 60.24 31.92 -3.68
CA PRO A 343 59.07 31.20 -4.21
C PRO A 343 57.77 31.90 -3.83
N LEU A 344 56.87 32.13 -4.83
CA LEU A 344 55.59 32.82 -4.65
C LEU A 344 54.71 32.06 -3.63
N SER A 345 54.23 32.78 -2.61
CA SER A 345 53.27 32.25 -1.64
C SER A 345 51.88 32.81 -1.88
N LEU A 346 50.90 31.93 -2.08
CA LEU A 346 49.49 32.28 -2.26
C LEU A 346 48.69 32.25 -0.95
N LYS A 347 49.37 32.20 0.20
CA LYS A 347 48.70 32.21 1.51
C LYS A 347 48.14 33.61 1.80
N PRO A 348 47.02 33.72 2.50
CA PRO A 348 46.51 35.02 2.97
C PRO A 348 47.57 35.81 3.73
N ALA A 349 47.69 37.12 3.44
CA ALA A 349 48.69 38.02 4.04
C ALA A 349 50.17 37.65 3.76
N ALA A 350 50.45 36.80 2.77
CA ALA A 350 51.84 36.53 2.38
C ALA A 350 52.46 37.75 1.68
N LEU A 351 53.71 38.08 2.04
CA LEU A 351 54.51 39.12 1.40
C LEU A 351 55.35 38.47 0.30
N ASN A 352 55.05 38.80 -0.95
CA ASN A 352 55.82 38.34 -2.11
C ASN A 352 56.67 39.50 -2.65
N TYR A 353 57.98 39.39 -2.55
CA TYR A 353 58.91 40.41 -2.99
C TYR A 353 59.27 40.18 -4.47
N HIS A 354 59.20 41.20 -5.29
CA HIS A 354 59.59 41.18 -6.71
C HIS A 354 60.65 42.25 -6.97
N GLU A 355 61.40 42.12 -8.07
CA GLU A 355 62.37 43.12 -8.48
C GLU A 355 61.68 44.44 -8.82
N PRO A 356 62.20 45.62 -8.32
CA PRO A 356 61.56 46.93 -8.46
C PRO A 356 61.31 47.34 -9.91
N ASP A 357 62.19 47.00 -10.83
CA ASP A 357 62.17 47.42 -12.25
C ASP A 357 61.53 46.39 -13.19
N SER A 358 61.01 45.28 -12.70
CA SER A 358 60.37 44.25 -13.53
C SER A 358 58.95 44.72 -13.93
N PRO A 359 58.64 44.82 -15.24
CA PRO A 359 57.28 45.12 -15.71
C PRO A 359 56.33 43.95 -15.56
N TYR A 360 56.86 42.74 -15.26
CA TYR A 360 56.08 41.51 -15.21
C TYR A 360 55.69 41.20 -13.78
N ARG A 361 54.38 40.93 -13.55
CA ARG A 361 53.85 40.53 -12.25
C ARG A 361 53.13 39.17 -12.39
N ALA A 362 52.95 38.51 -11.27
CA ALA A 362 52.11 37.35 -11.23
C ALA A 362 50.66 37.76 -11.47
N GLU A 363 50.05 37.22 -12.49
CA GLU A 363 48.65 37.51 -12.88
C GLU A 363 47.82 36.23 -12.90
N PRO A 364 46.54 36.30 -12.53
CA PRO A 364 45.67 35.15 -12.64
C PRO A 364 45.61 34.67 -14.09
N MET A 365 45.80 33.37 -14.32
CA MET A 365 45.76 32.79 -15.67
C MET A 365 44.37 32.89 -16.34
N HIS A 366 43.32 32.89 -15.52
CA HIS A 366 41.95 33.03 -15.98
C HIS A 366 41.15 33.95 -15.05
N THR A 367 40.29 34.77 -15.62
CA THR A 367 39.24 35.47 -14.89
C THR A 367 37.97 34.64 -14.93
N VAL A 368 37.39 34.36 -13.79
CA VAL A 368 36.18 33.55 -13.68
C VAL A 368 34.98 34.39 -14.16
N GLY A 369 34.19 33.85 -15.09
CA GLY A 369 33.06 34.53 -15.69
C GLY A 369 31.87 34.71 -14.73
N ASN A 370 30.73 35.19 -15.24
CA ASN A 370 29.54 35.57 -14.47
C ASN A 370 28.87 34.36 -13.77
N PHE A 371 28.91 34.31 -12.43
CA PHE A 371 28.30 33.27 -11.60
C PHE A 371 26.77 33.31 -11.53
N GLN A 372 26.11 34.43 -11.88
CA GLN A 372 24.65 34.57 -11.76
C GLN A 372 23.91 33.63 -12.70
N ILE A 373 24.33 33.52 -13.96
CA ILE A 373 23.72 32.64 -14.97
C ILE A 373 23.78 31.20 -14.51
N ASN A 374 24.89 30.77 -13.92
CA ASN A 374 25.04 29.41 -13.38
C ASN A 374 24.08 29.13 -12.22
N THR A 375 23.75 30.15 -11.41
CA THR A 375 22.84 29.95 -10.25
C THR A 375 21.40 29.77 -10.72
N GLU A 376 20.93 30.52 -11.69
CA GLU A 376 19.59 30.36 -12.30
C GLU A 376 19.46 28.98 -12.97
N THR A 377 20.44 28.59 -13.79
CA THR A 377 20.42 27.28 -14.45
C THR A 377 20.42 26.11 -13.45
N ILE A 378 21.16 26.24 -12.33
CA ILE A 378 21.14 25.23 -11.25
C ILE A 378 19.75 25.17 -10.60
N ASN A 379 19.14 26.31 -10.29
CA ASN A 379 17.83 26.36 -9.67
C ASN A 379 16.73 25.81 -10.60
N ASP A 380 16.80 26.10 -11.90
CA ASP A 380 15.91 25.51 -12.91
C ASP A 380 16.07 23.99 -12.97
N ALA A 381 17.31 23.50 -12.98
CA ALA A 381 17.58 22.06 -12.97
C ALA A 381 17.07 21.38 -11.69
N ARG A 382 17.22 22.03 -10.52
CA ARG A 382 16.64 21.55 -9.25
C ARG A 382 15.13 21.48 -9.31
N THR A 383 14.50 22.50 -9.88
CA THR A 383 13.03 22.53 -10.06
C THR A 383 12.58 21.40 -10.98
N GLN A 384 13.26 21.18 -12.11
CA GLN A 384 12.97 20.07 -13.02
C GLN A 384 13.14 18.70 -12.33
N VAL A 385 14.17 18.53 -11.49
CA VAL A 385 14.36 17.29 -10.71
C VAL A 385 13.21 17.09 -9.73
N ARG A 386 12.79 18.13 -9.00
CA ARG A 386 11.67 18.06 -8.05
C ARG A 386 10.37 17.70 -8.77
N GLN A 387 10.07 18.36 -9.88
CA GLN A 387 8.89 18.08 -10.70
C GLN A 387 8.91 16.67 -11.27
N GLY A 388 10.04 16.22 -11.81
CA GLY A 388 10.19 14.88 -12.35
C GLY A 388 10.08 13.78 -11.32
N MET A 389 10.44 14.06 -10.04
CA MET A 389 10.21 13.18 -8.88
C MET A 389 8.82 13.36 -8.27
N LEU A 390 7.95 14.18 -8.86
CA LEU A 390 6.57 14.44 -8.42
C LEU A 390 6.47 15.06 -7.02
N ILE A 391 7.51 15.76 -6.55
CA ILE A 391 7.51 16.41 -5.24
C ILE A 391 6.46 17.51 -5.14
N ASP A 392 6.27 18.28 -6.21
CA ASP A 392 5.28 19.35 -6.25
C ASP A 392 3.84 18.84 -6.09
N LEU A 393 3.61 17.54 -6.40
CA LEU A 393 2.33 16.87 -6.14
C LEU A 393 2.15 16.45 -4.67
N ILE A 394 3.24 16.40 -3.91
CA ILE A 394 3.29 15.88 -2.54
C ILE A 394 3.37 17.02 -1.53
N GLU A 395 4.13 18.07 -1.83
CA GLU A 395 4.22 19.24 -1.00
C GLU A 395 2.94 20.08 -1.13
N GLN A 396 2.12 20.04 -0.09
CA GLN A 396 0.94 20.91 0.01
C GLN A 396 1.41 22.36 0.04
N THR A 397 1.07 23.10 -1.00
CA THR A 397 1.20 24.56 -0.95
C THR A 397 0.18 25.06 0.07
N ASN A 398 0.64 25.78 1.11
CA ASN A 398 -0.23 26.46 2.06
C ASN A 398 -1.17 27.39 1.28
N LYS A 399 -2.41 26.98 1.10
CA LYS A 399 -3.45 27.81 0.48
C LYS A 399 -4.51 28.10 1.51
N ASP A 400 -4.90 29.37 1.56
CA ASP A 400 -5.87 29.90 2.49
C ASP A 400 -7.30 29.35 2.30
N ASN A 401 -7.52 28.53 1.25
CA ASN A 401 -8.82 27.98 0.89
C ASN A 401 -8.82 26.44 0.94
N ALA A 402 -9.50 25.87 1.96
CA ALA A 402 -9.63 24.43 2.18
C ALA A 402 -10.24 23.69 0.96
N TYR A 403 -11.14 24.30 0.21
CA TYR A 403 -11.75 23.70 -0.97
C TYR A 403 -10.74 23.55 -2.13
N GLN A 404 -9.88 24.54 -2.35
CA GLN A 404 -8.82 24.47 -3.37
C GLN A 404 -7.76 23.42 -2.99
N ALA A 405 -7.34 23.39 -1.72
CA ALA A 405 -6.41 22.37 -1.23
C ALA A 405 -6.97 20.95 -1.45
N MET A 406 -8.25 20.74 -1.20
CA MET A 406 -8.92 19.47 -1.41
C MET A 406 -9.02 19.08 -2.90
N GLN A 407 -9.30 20.01 -3.80
CA GLN A 407 -9.31 19.75 -5.25
C GLN A 407 -7.92 19.39 -5.78
N GLU A 408 -6.87 20.06 -5.30
CA GLU A 408 -5.49 19.73 -5.67
C GLU A 408 -5.10 18.34 -5.16
N GLN A 409 -5.45 17.99 -3.94
CA GLN A 409 -5.22 16.65 -3.40
C GLN A 409 -5.90 15.56 -4.26
N LEU A 410 -7.13 15.81 -4.72
CA LEU A 410 -7.81 14.88 -5.63
C LEU A 410 -7.13 14.77 -6.99
N LEU A 411 -6.60 15.87 -7.52
CA LEU A 411 -5.84 15.86 -8.76
C LEU A 411 -4.55 15.06 -8.60
N GLN A 412 -3.84 15.25 -7.49
CA GLN A 412 -2.64 14.49 -7.13
C GLN A 412 -2.92 12.99 -7.07
N LEU A 413 -3.98 12.59 -6.36
CA LEU A 413 -4.42 11.19 -6.27
C LEU A 413 -4.76 10.60 -7.64
N LYS A 414 -5.40 11.36 -8.53
CA LYS A 414 -5.69 10.92 -9.91
C LYS A 414 -4.42 10.71 -10.73
N LEU A 415 -3.40 11.56 -10.58
CA LEU A 415 -2.13 11.41 -11.28
C LEU A 415 -1.31 10.21 -10.80
N MET A 416 -1.45 9.80 -9.53
CA MET A 416 -0.80 8.61 -8.97
C MET A 416 -1.58 7.31 -9.25
N SER A 417 -2.83 7.39 -9.67
CA SER A 417 -3.71 6.22 -9.86
C SER A 417 -3.17 5.13 -10.80
N PRO A 418 -2.43 5.42 -11.91
CA PRO A 418 -1.85 4.37 -12.75
C PRO A 418 -0.82 3.50 -12.03
N TRP A 419 -0.04 4.08 -11.11
CA TRP A 419 0.95 3.32 -10.32
C TRP A 419 0.26 2.43 -9.30
N GLN A 420 -0.79 2.94 -8.69
CA GLN A 420 -1.57 2.26 -7.67
C GLN A 420 -2.14 0.93 -8.17
N GLY A 421 -2.74 0.90 -9.36
CA GLY A 421 -3.32 -0.33 -9.92
C GLY A 421 -2.28 -1.45 -10.13
N GLY A 422 -1.05 -1.10 -10.53
CA GLY A 422 0.06 -2.04 -10.66
C GLY A 422 0.52 -2.59 -9.30
N LEU A 423 0.72 -1.69 -8.33
CA LEU A 423 1.11 -2.05 -6.97
C LEU A 423 0.02 -2.88 -6.26
N GLU A 424 -1.25 -2.50 -6.40
CA GLU A 424 -2.36 -3.27 -5.84
C GLU A 424 -2.36 -4.72 -6.34
N LYS A 425 -2.28 -4.92 -7.65
CA LYS A 425 -2.45 -6.23 -8.28
C LYS A 425 -1.28 -7.18 -8.01
N HIS A 426 -0.04 -6.69 -8.05
CA HIS A 426 1.16 -7.53 -8.05
C HIS A 426 1.94 -7.46 -6.73
N PHE A 427 1.65 -6.51 -5.86
CA PHE A 427 2.35 -6.30 -4.60
C PHE A 427 1.42 -6.41 -3.38
N LEU A 428 0.47 -5.50 -3.22
CA LEU A 428 -0.33 -5.43 -2.00
C LEU A 428 -1.29 -6.63 -1.83
N LYS A 429 -2.00 -7.03 -2.89
CA LYS A 429 -2.89 -8.21 -2.82
C LYS A 429 -2.14 -9.50 -2.55
N PRO A 430 -1.05 -9.84 -3.26
CA PRO A 430 -0.25 -11.02 -2.93
C PRO A 430 0.31 -11.00 -1.51
N LEU A 431 0.76 -9.83 -1.01
CA LEU A 431 1.23 -9.67 0.37
C LEU A 431 0.14 -10.06 1.38
N VAL A 432 -1.05 -9.44 1.29
CA VAL A 432 -2.16 -9.70 2.22
C VAL A 432 -2.64 -11.16 2.13
N ILE A 433 -2.79 -11.70 0.91
CA ILE A 433 -3.21 -13.10 0.70
C ILE A 433 -2.21 -14.05 1.35
N ARG A 434 -0.92 -13.82 1.14
CA ARG A 434 0.14 -14.67 1.67
C ARG A 434 0.17 -14.65 3.19
N VAL A 435 0.13 -13.46 3.80
CA VAL A 435 0.09 -13.31 5.26
C VAL A 435 -1.16 -13.97 5.84
N PHE A 436 -2.34 -13.67 5.29
CA PHE A 436 -3.59 -14.31 5.71
C PHE A 436 -3.53 -15.84 5.68
N ASN A 437 -3.02 -16.43 4.59
CA ASN A 437 -2.95 -17.87 4.43
C ASN A 437 -1.91 -18.51 5.39
N ILE A 438 -0.80 -17.84 5.69
CA ILE A 438 0.17 -18.29 6.71
C ILE A 438 -0.51 -18.33 8.07
N LEU A 439 -1.16 -17.25 8.49
CA LEU A 439 -1.84 -17.16 9.78
C LEU A 439 -2.98 -18.19 9.90
N LEU A 440 -3.72 -18.39 8.80
CA LEU A 440 -4.79 -19.41 8.76
C LEU A 440 -4.25 -20.83 8.91
N ARG A 441 -3.14 -21.18 8.24
CA ARG A 441 -2.50 -22.50 8.34
C ARG A 441 -1.90 -22.77 9.71
N ARG A 442 -1.37 -21.75 10.36
CA ARG A 442 -0.78 -21.87 11.71
C ARG A 442 -1.83 -22.26 12.74
N GLY A 443 -3.07 -21.78 12.60
CA GLY A 443 -4.15 -22.00 13.55
C GLY A 443 -3.96 -21.27 14.89
N GLY A 444 -5.06 -20.97 15.56
CA GLY A 444 -5.04 -20.32 16.88
C GLY A 444 -4.68 -18.84 16.92
N ILE A 445 -4.35 -18.22 15.76
CA ILE A 445 -4.03 -16.78 15.66
C ILE A 445 -5.25 -16.01 15.13
N LEU A 446 -5.84 -16.51 14.05
CA LEU A 446 -7.08 -15.95 13.53
C LEU A 446 -8.28 -16.54 14.30
N PRO A 447 -9.34 -15.76 14.53
CA PRO A 447 -10.56 -16.27 15.13
C PRO A 447 -11.18 -17.37 14.24
N ASP A 448 -11.82 -18.35 14.87
CA ASP A 448 -12.50 -19.42 14.13
C ASP A 448 -13.64 -18.87 13.28
N PRO A 449 -13.74 -19.25 12.00
CA PRO A 449 -14.80 -18.76 11.13
C PRO A 449 -16.17 -19.28 11.59
N PRO A 450 -17.24 -18.44 11.56
CA PRO A 450 -18.59 -18.87 11.84
C PRO A 450 -18.97 -20.13 11.04
N ALA A 451 -19.71 -21.06 11.63
CA ALA A 451 -19.98 -22.38 11.07
C ALA A 451 -20.53 -22.33 9.63
N GLN A 452 -21.41 -21.36 9.32
CA GLN A 452 -21.96 -21.17 7.99
C GLN A 452 -20.88 -20.77 6.97
N LEU A 453 -19.94 -19.91 7.37
CA LEU A 453 -18.84 -19.46 6.52
C LEU A 453 -17.82 -20.59 6.33
N ALA A 454 -17.47 -21.30 7.40
CA ALA A 454 -16.56 -22.44 7.37
C ALA A 454 -17.05 -23.54 6.41
N GLN A 455 -18.34 -23.85 6.42
CA GLN A 455 -18.94 -24.83 5.51
C GLN A 455 -18.91 -24.33 4.07
N ALA A 456 -19.27 -23.08 3.81
CA ALA A 456 -19.26 -22.50 2.48
C ALA A 456 -17.84 -22.39 1.87
N MET A 457 -16.82 -22.19 2.71
CA MET A 457 -15.40 -22.21 2.30
C MET A 457 -14.93 -23.64 1.98
N LYS A 458 -15.29 -24.64 2.81
CA LYS A 458 -14.98 -26.07 2.55
C LYS A 458 -15.64 -26.58 1.26
N ASP A 459 -16.87 -26.19 1.01
CA ASP A 459 -17.60 -26.57 -0.21
C ASP A 459 -17.08 -25.84 -1.47
N GLY A 460 -16.14 -24.91 -1.34
CA GLY A 460 -15.57 -24.12 -2.42
C GLY A 460 -16.61 -23.23 -3.14
N SER A 461 -17.76 -22.98 -2.50
CA SER A 461 -18.82 -22.12 -3.03
C SER A 461 -18.48 -20.62 -2.90
N ILE A 462 -17.63 -20.29 -1.93
CA ILE A 462 -17.22 -18.92 -1.62
C ILE A 462 -15.70 -18.84 -1.54
N LYS A 463 -15.15 -17.76 -2.08
CA LYS A 463 -13.73 -17.40 -1.95
C LYS A 463 -13.63 -16.02 -1.32
N MET A 464 -12.66 -15.87 -0.41
CA MET A 464 -12.30 -14.54 0.08
C MET A 464 -11.60 -13.76 -1.02
N GLN A 465 -12.04 -12.54 -1.22
CA GLN A 465 -11.43 -11.57 -2.13
C GLN A 465 -10.98 -10.37 -1.30
N ILE A 466 -9.79 -9.87 -1.59
CA ILE A 466 -9.30 -8.63 -1.00
C ILE A 466 -9.73 -7.47 -1.89
N ASP A 467 -10.34 -6.50 -1.26
CA ASP A 467 -10.67 -5.21 -1.85
C ASP A 467 -9.72 -4.17 -1.25
N TYR A 468 -9.08 -3.41 -2.11
CA TYR A 468 -8.13 -2.38 -1.71
C TYR A 468 -8.84 -1.05 -1.57
N ASP A 469 -8.76 -0.47 -0.38
CA ASP A 469 -9.35 0.84 -0.12
C ASP A 469 -8.36 1.94 -0.49
N SER A 470 -8.37 2.33 -1.76
CA SER A 470 -7.46 3.33 -2.27
C SER A 470 -7.73 4.71 -1.66
N PRO A 471 -6.69 5.55 -1.47
CA PRO A 471 -6.87 6.93 -1.01
C PRO A 471 -7.83 7.74 -1.88
N LEU A 472 -7.86 7.47 -3.19
CA LEU A 472 -8.83 8.06 -4.10
C LEU A 472 -10.26 7.59 -3.81
N ALA A 473 -10.46 6.30 -3.50
CA ALA A 473 -11.75 5.76 -3.10
C ALA A 473 -12.20 6.37 -1.77
N ARG A 474 -11.29 6.48 -0.79
CA ARG A 474 -11.56 7.16 0.50
C ARG A 474 -11.93 8.63 0.32
N ALA A 475 -11.21 9.36 -0.52
CA ALA A 475 -11.55 10.74 -0.84
C ALA A 475 -12.94 10.86 -1.49
N GLN A 476 -13.30 9.93 -2.39
CA GLN A 476 -14.65 9.87 -2.97
C GLN A 476 -15.72 9.49 -1.92
N GLN A 477 -15.40 8.63 -0.96
CA GLN A 477 -16.30 8.31 0.14
C GLN A 477 -16.53 9.54 1.02
N HIS A 478 -15.50 10.33 1.31
CA HIS A 478 -15.63 11.58 2.05
C HIS A 478 -16.57 12.58 1.35
N PHE A 479 -16.57 12.68 0.03
CA PHE A 479 -17.56 13.49 -0.68
C PHE A 479 -19.00 12.99 -0.48
N LYS A 480 -19.19 11.66 -0.45
CA LYS A 480 -20.50 11.07 -0.20
C LYS A 480 -20.96 11.33 1.23
N THR A 481 -20.06 11.26 2.22
CA THR A 481 -20.39 11.59 3.62
C THR A 481 -20.77 13.06 3.78
N THR A 482 -19.98 13.98 3.20
CA THR A 482 -20.29 15.41 3.19
C THR A 482 -21.62 15.70 2.48
N ALA A 483 -21.91 15.02 1.37
CA ALA A 483 -23.21 15.17 0.70
C ALA A 483 -24.37 14.68 1.59
N ILE A 484 -24.21 13.59 2.33
CA ILE A 484 -25.21 13.10 3.28
C ILE A 484 -25.38 14.10 4.44
N GLU A 485 -24.28 14.65 4.97
CA GLU A 485 -24.32 15.69 6.01
C GLU A 485 -25.07 16.95 5.55
N GLN A 486 -24.82 17.40 4.30
CA GLN A 486 -25.54 18.51 3.70
C GLN A 486 -27.04 18.21 3.54
N VAL A 487 -27.38 17.00 3.09
CA VAL A 487 -28.78 16.56 3.00
C VAL A 487 -29.42 16.50 4.39
N MET A 488 -28.72 15.99 5.42
CA MET A 488 -29.22 15.98 6.79
C MET A 488 -29.43 17.38 7.35
N ALA A 489 -28.47 18.28 7.14
CA ALA A 489 -28.57 19.68 7.57
C ALA A 489 -29.72 20.42 6.87
N PHE A 490 -29.91 20.16 5.58
CA PHE A 490 -31.02 20.71 4.80
C PHE A 490 -32.37 20.13 5.24
N ALA A 491 -32.43 18.83 5.53
CA ALA A 491 -33.66 18.14 5.91
C ALA A 491 -34.11 18.40 7.35
N ALA A 492 -33.21 18.80 8.25
CA ALA A 492 -33.49 18.98 9.67
C ALA A 492 -34.68 19.94 9.97
N PRO A 493 -34.84 21.12 9.33
CA PRO A 493 -36.01 21.98 9.53
C PRO A 493 -37.32 21.33 9.06
N PHE A 494 -37.29 20.54 7.97
CA PHE A 494 -38.47 19.88 7.41
C PHE A 494 -38.90 18.65 8.23
N ALA A 495 -37.98 18.04 8.97
CA ALA A 495 -38.27 16.94 9.89
C ALA A 495 -39.23 17.40 11.01
N GLN A 496 -39.05 18.63 11.50
CA GLN A 496 -39.93 19.22 12.52
C GLN A 496 -41.34 19.52 12.00
N MET A 497 -41.48 19.68 10.68
CA MET A 497 -42.78 19.96 10.04
C MET A 497 -43.51 18.68 9.55
N GLY A 498 -42.99 17.49 9.81
CA GLY A 498 -43.67 16.22 9.46
C GLY A 498 -43.69 15.88 7.96
N SER A 499 -42.99 16.61 7.09
CA SER A 499 -43.06 16.45 5.61
C SER A 499 -41.92 15.66 4.96
N LEU A 500 -41.23 14.76 5.70
CA LEU A 500 -40.10 13.94 5.19
C LEU A 500 -40.51 12.54 4.70
N ALA A 501 -41.69 12.37 4.11
CA ALA A 501 -42.13 11.04 3.62
C ALA A 501 -41.23 10.41 2.53
N SER A 502 -40.36 11.20 1.86
CA SER A 502 -39.51 10.74 0.76
C SER A 502 -38.09 10.33 1.18
N ILE A 503 -37.62 10.65 2.39
CA ILE A 503 -36.24 10.38 2.87
C ILE A 503 -36.29 9.41 4.05
N SER A 504 -35.68 8.22 3.86
CA SER A 504 -35.51 7.26 4.95
C SER A 504 -34.25 7.59 5.77
N MET A 505 -34.44 8.13 6.98
CA MET A 505 -33.34 8.43 7.91
C MET A 505 -32.56 7.18 8.29
N ASP A 506 -33.23 6.03 8.51
CA ASP A 506 -32.56 4.77 8.86
C ASP A 506 -31.61 4.31 7.77
N ARG A 507 -32.01 4.41 6.50
CA ARG A 507 -31.12 4.05 5.38
C ARG A 507 -29.95 5.02 5.26
N MET A 508 -30.20 6.29 5.49
CA MET A 508 -29.18 7.33 5.40
C MET A 508 -28.14 7.16 6.50
N ILE A 509 -28.55 6.88 7.74
CA ILE A 509 -27.66 6.59 8.86
C ILE A 509 -26.86 5.31 8.60
N LYS A 510 -27.48 4.23 8.12
CA LYS A 510 -26.77 2.98 7.77
C LYS A 510 -25.69 3.23 6.71
N ILE A 511 -26.02 3.97 5.65
CA ILE A 511 -25.07 4.31 4.57
C ILE A 511 -23.96 5.23 5.10
N TYR A 512 -24.28 6.18 5.95
CA TYR A 512 -23.30 7.11 6.54
C TYR A 512 -22.30 6.39 7.43
N VAL A 513 -22.76 5.49 8.31
CA VAL A 513 -21.91 4.65 9.17
C VAL A 513 -20.98 3.75 8.34
N GLU A 514 -21.52 3.15 7.25
CA GLU A 514 -20.74 2.33 6.31
C GLU A 514 -19.67 3.15 5.56
N LEU A 515 -19.99 4.38 5.16
CA LEU A 515 -19.06 5.27 4.44
C LEU A 515 -17.96 5.84 5.35
N ILE A 516 -18.24 6.08 6.64
CA ILE A 516 -17.22 6.52 7.62
C ILE A 516 -16.31 5.36 8.03
N GLY A 517 -16.72 4.10 7.79
CA GLY A 517 -15.98 2.93 8.25
C GLY A 517 -16.10 2.73 9.77
N ALA A 518 -17.19 3.17 10.37
CA ALA A 518 -17.43 2.93 11.80
C ALA A 518 -17.74 1.45 12.05
N PRO A 519 -17.33 0.89 13.22
CA PRO A 519 -17.55 -0.51 13.54
C PRO A 519 -19.02 -0.90 13.38
N SER A 520 -19.27 -2.04 12.75
CA SER A 520 -20.63 -2.56 12.49
C SER A 520 -21.44 -2.79 13.79
N ALA A 521 -20.75 -2.88 14.92
CA ALA A 521 -21.34 -3.01 16.26
C ALA A 521 -22.22 -1.82 16.68
N ILE A 522 -22.02 -0.64 16.09
CA ILE A 522 -22.79 0.58 16.39
C ILE A 522 -24.22 0.48 15.82
N LEU A 523 -24.41 -0.26 14.72
CA LEU A 523 -25.72 -0.41 14.10
C LEU A 523 -26.53 -1.51 14.78
N LEU A 524 -27.76 -1.18 15.13
CA LEU A 524 -28.73 -2.14 15.62
C LEU A 524 -29.10 -3.14 14.52
N THR A 525 -29.29 -4.41 14.88
CA THR A 525 -29.82 -5.40 13.93
C THR A 525 -31.27 -5.10 13.58
N ASP A 526 -31.73 -5.57 12.43
CA ASP A 526 -33.13 -5.39 12.01
C ASP A 526 -34.12 -5.99 13.04
N LYS A 527 -33.72 -7.03 13.80
CA LYS A 527 -34.51 -7.61 14.89
C LYS A 527 -34.57 -6.69 16.11
N GLU A 528 -33.44 -6.09 16.50
CA GLU A 528 -33.37 -5.13 17.61
C GLU A 528 -34.13 -3.86 17.28
N THR A 529 -33.98 -3.34 16.06
CA THR A 529 -34.74 -2.18 15.58
C THR A 529 -36.24 -2.46 15.57
N GLN A 530 -36.69 -3.65 15.12
CA GLN A 530 -38.09 -4.04 15.16
C GLN A 530 -38.59 -4.22 16.60
N ALA A 531 -37.77 -4.69 17.53
CA ALA A 531 -38.16 -4.83 18.94
C ALA A 531 -38.37 -3.44 19.58
N ILE A 532 -37.42 -2.51 19.34
CA ILE A 532 -37.53 -1.13 19.84
C ILE A 532 -38.76 -0.42 19.23
N ASN A 533 -38.97 -0.54 17.92
CA ASN A 533 -40.13 0.07 17.26
C ASN A 533 -41.46 -0.50 17.80
N ARG A 534 -41.52 -1.81 18.08
CA ARG A 534 -42.73 -2.42 18.73
C ARG A 534 -42.95 -1.92 20.16
N GLU A 535 -41.91 -1.68 20.91
CA GLU A 535 -42.01 -1.10 22.25
C GLU A 535 -42.45 0.34 22.20
N GLN A 536 -41.91 1.15 21.28
CA GLN A 536 -42.31 2.53 21.06
C GLN A 536 -43.78 2.64 20.60
N GLU A 537 -44.20 1.76 19.66
CA GLU A 537 -45.62 1.70 19.25
C GLU A 537 -46.55 1.32 20.40
N LYS A 538 -46.15 0.41 21.30
CA LYS A 538 -46.92 0.06 22.49
C LYS A 538 -47.02 1.24 23.45
N GLN A 539 -45.90 1.96 23.68
CA GLN A 539 -45.89 3.14 24.52
C GLN A 539 -46.77 4.26 23.95
N MET A 540 -46.67 4.57 22.66
CA MET A 540 -47.53 5.56 22.00
C MET A 540 -49.02 5.19 22.09
N LYS A 541 -49.34 3.90 21.86
CA LYS A 541 -50.73 3.44 22.01
C LYS A 541 -51.23 3.55 23.47
N GLN A 542 -50.37 3.31 24.47
CA GLN A 542 -50.72 3.51 25.87
C GLN A 542 -50.92 4.99 26.22
N GLU A 543 -50.03 5.86 25.71
CA GLU A 543 -50.17 7.32 25.91
C GLU A 543 -51.43 7.86 25.23
N GLN A 544 -51.72 7.42 24.00
CA GLN A 544 -52.97 7.79 23.30
C GLN A 544 -54.21 7.30 24.08
N ALA A 545 -54.22 6.06 24.55
CA ALA A 545 -55.31 5.52 25.35
C ALA A 545 -55.47 6.27 26.68
N MET A 546 -54.38 6.68 27.36
CA MET A 546 -54.45 7.53 28.53
C MET A 546 -54.99 8.93 28.23
N GLN A 547 -54.57 9.54 27.10
CA GLN A 547 -55.12 10.84 26.68
C GLN A 547 -56.60 10.76 26.33
N GLU A 548 -57.03 9.71 25.62
CA GLU A 548 -58.44 9.47 25.32
C GLU A 548 -59.26 9.26 26.61
N GLN A 549 -58.76 8.47 27.57
CA GLN A 549 -59.42 8.32 28.88
C GLN A 549 -59.44 9.63 29.67
N ALA A 550 -58.40 10.43 29.63
CA ALA A 550 -58.37 11.74 30.27
C ALA A 550 -59.38 12.69 29.61
N MET A 551 -59.46 12.74 28.28
CA MET A 551 -60.48 13.54 27.57
C MET A 551 -61.90 13.06 27.86
N GLN A 552 -62.17 11.74 27.85
CA GLN A 552 -63.50 11.22 28.24
C GLN A 552 -63.83 11.54 29.66
N SER A 553 -62.90 11.44 30.61
CA SER A 553 -63.15 11.81 32.02
C SER A 553 -63.39 13.31 32.18
N GLN A 554 -62.79 14.16 31.38
CA GLN A 554 -62.99 15.59 31.35
C GLN A 554 -64.36 15.95 30.76
N GLN A 555 -64.77 15.31 29.64
CA GLN A 555 -66.09 15.44 29.05
C GLN A 555 -67.19 14.98 30.00
N LEU A 556 -67.03 13.88 30.74
CA LEU A 556 -67.95 13.42 31.76
C LEU A 556 -68.05 14.41 32.94
N LYS A 557 -66.93 15.02 33.34
CA LYS A 557 -66.95 16.09 34.37
C LYS A 557 -67.66 17.32 33.86
N ASP A 558 -67.45 17.77 32.66
CA ASP A 558 -68.11 18.94 32.07
C ASP A 558 -69.60 18.68 31.86
N GLN A 559 -70.01 17.45 31.47
CA GLN A 559 -71.41 17.04 31.43
C GLN A 559 -72.04 17.00 32.85
N ALA A 560 -71.31 16.51 33.84
CA ALA A 560 -71.79 16.47 35.20
C ALA A 560 -71.94 17.90 35.78
N VAL A 561 -71.05 18.84 35.47
CA VAL A 561 -71.15 20.25 35.83
C VAL A 561 -72.35 20.90 35.14
N SER A 562 -72.50 20.68 33.82
CA SER A 562 -73.69 21.24 33.10
C SER A 562 -75.01 20.69 33.59
N LEU A 563 -75.08 19.41 33.95
CA LEU A 563 -76.28 18.82 34.60
C LEU A 563 -76.53 19.39 35.98
N LYS A 564 -75.47 19.66 36.72
CA LYS A 564 -75.58 20.29 38.03
C LYS A 564 -76.03 21.75 37.92
N ASP A 565 -75.56 22.49 36.96
CA ASP A 565 -75.98 23.86 36.67
C ASP A 565 -77.41 23.90 36.13
N MET A 566 -77.83 22.94 35.28
CA MET A 566 -79.23 22.80 34.90
C MET A 566 -80.19 22.44 36.11
N ALA A 567 -79.72 21.57 37.00
CA ALA A 567 -80.44 21.17 38.16
C ALA A 567 -80.59 22.37 39.17
N GLN A 568 -79.51 23.19 39.30
CA GLN A 568 -79.57 24.42 40.09
C GLN A 568 -80.46 25.47 39.44
N ALA A 569 -80.45 25.63 38.13
CA ALA A 569 -81.34 26.52 37.40
C ALA A 569 -82.78 26.07 37.54
N ALA A 570 -83.09 24.77 37.47
CA ALA A 570 -84.43 24.21 37.70
C ALA A 570 -84.88 24.36 39.15
N GLY A 571 -84.00 24.24 40.16
CA GLY A 571 -84.29 24.47 41.54
C GLY A 571 -84.56 25.97 41.86
N ALA A 572 -83.87 26.87 41.20
CA ALA A 572 -84.07 28.30 41.27
C ALA A 572 -85.43 28.73 40.64
N MET A 573 -85.88 28.05 39.60
CA MET A 573 -87.20 28.26 38.97
C MET A 573 -88.37 27.77 39.87
N GLN A 574 -88.17 26.80 40.75
CA GLN A 574 -89.17 26.34 41.70
C GLN A 574 -89.34 27.27 42.94
N GLN A 575 -88.33 28.10 43.19
CA GLN A 575 -88.37 29.04 44.37
C GLN A 575 -88.85 30.44 44.00
N ASN A 576 -89.08 30.77 42.71
CA ASN A 576 -89.51 32.11 42.34
C ASN A 576 -90.48 32.07 41.16
N PRO A 577 -91.79 31.97 41.39
CA PRO A 577 -92.83 31.89 40.36
C PRO A 577 -92.99 33.12 39.45
N ASP A 578 -92.39 34.25 39.80
CA ASP A 578 -92.54 35.52 39.06
C ASP A 578 -91.52 35.72 37.91
N ALA A 579 -90.52 34.82 37.72
CA ALA A 579 -89.54 34.95 36.67
C ALA A 579 -89.91 34.29 35.33
N ALA A 580 -91.05 33.59 35.23
CA ALA A 580 -91.50 32.90 34.02
C ALA A 580 -92.11 33.83 32.95
N GLY A 581 -92.26 35.13 33.23
CA GLY A 581 -92.92 36.08 32.31
C GLY A 581 -91.99 36.87 31.37
N MET A 582 -90.62 36.77 31.51
CA MET A 582 -89.72 37.65 30.77
C MET A 582 -88.91 37.00 29.58
N MET A 583 -89.14 35.73 29.31
CA MET A 583 -88.39 35.04 28.18
C MET A 583 -89.22 34.72 26.92
N GLN A 584 -90.41 35.32 26.76
CA GLN A 584 -91.19 35.19 25.52
C GLN A 584 -90.99 36.35 24.53
N GLY A 585 -89.99 37.23 24.74
CA GLY A 585 -89.87 38.46 23.99
C GLY A 585 -88.60 38.60 23.13
N MET A 586 -87.69 37.59 23.02
CA MET A 586 -86.45 37.68 22.16
C MET A 586 -86.25 36.46 21.31
N GLY A 587 -87.17 36.12 20.45
CA GLY A 587 -87.05 35.13 19.40
C GLY A 587 -87.53 35.72 18.09
N GLY A 588 -86.74 36.65 17.51
CA GLY A 588 -87.06 37.19 16.20
C GLY A 588 -86.20 38.42 15.90
N MET A 589 -84.95 38.09 15.38
CA MET A 589 -84.25 38.78 14.31
C MET A 589 -82.99 38.01 14.00
#